data_6bb5e5b42cfba7bf5952a4ac25b6ed09
#
_entry.id   6bb5e5b42cfba7bf5952a4ac25b6ed09
#
_cell.length_a   1.000
_cell.length_b   1.000
_cell.length_c   1.000
_cell.angle_alpha   90.00
_cell.angle_beta   90.00
_cell.angle_gamma   90.00
#
_symmetry.space_group_name_H-M   'P 1'
#
loop_
_entity.id
_entity.type
_entity.pdbx_description
1 polymer ?
#
loop_
_entity_poly.entity_id
_entity_poly.type
_entity_poly.pdbx_seq_one_letter_code
_entity_poly.pdbx_strand_id
1 'polypeptide(L)'
;DYAECSAIQATLGVLHDIPDLIQLMGGKEAFSNYLLKACQDAPFFETTGYGYEIHEMSEMATAPFGQVAISNQPSFHIPYLFRYSNYPNYTALLIKTLRQKAFHPSWQAYPGDEDNGSLSAWYIWSALGFYPTCPGKTSYDLGVPLFDHLRIYLAKENKWLDIHAEQNHSHFNFVKECRLDKTPVSSIQHQDLLKAE
;
A
#
# COMPACT_ATOMS: atom_id res chain seq x y z
N ASP A 1 4.12 24.11 3.68
CA ASP A 1 5.38 23.41 3.42
C ASP A 1 5.33 22.04 4.10
N TYR A 2 5.64 20.99 3.36
CA TYR A 2 5.64 19.61 3.83
C TYR A 2 7.08 19.07 3.74
N ALA A 3 7.46 18.21 4.68
CA ALA A 3 8.76 17.53 4.63
C ALA A 3 8.62 16.23 3.87
N GLU A 4 9.49 15.99 2.91
CA GLU A 4 9.65 14.73 2.16
C GLU A 4 8.38 14.23 1.45
N CYS A 5 7.40 15.08 1.24
CA CYS A 5 6.18 14.73 0.50
C CYS A 5 5.52 15.95 -0.14
N SER A 6 4.67 15.70 -1.12
CA SER A 6 3.82 16.71 -1.72
C SER A 6 2.56 16.98 -0.88
N ALA A 7 1.89 18.11 -1.14
CA ALA A 7 0.59 18.40 -0.55
C ALA A 7 -0.45 17.31 -0.88
N ILE A 8 -0.34 16.66 -2.05
CA ILE A 8 -1.24 15.58 -2.47
C ILE A 8 -1.06 14.37 -1.54
N GLN A 9 0.17 13.96 -1.27
CA GLN A 9 0.49 12.86 -0.36
C GLN A 9 0.09 13.18 1.08
N ALA A 10 0.43 14.38 1.57
CA ALA A 10 0.11 14.81 2.92
C ALA A 10 -1.41 14.87 3.19
N THR A 11 -2.20 15.29 2.20
CA THR A 11 -3.68 15.30 2.30
C THR A 11 -4.24 13.90 2.55
N LEU A 12 -3.61 12.86 2.02
CA LEU A 12 -4.02 11.46 2.19
C LEU A 12 -3.54 10.84 3.51
N GLY A 13 -2.77 11.56 4.33
CA GLY A 13 -2.15 11.05 5.56
C GLY A 13 -3.08 10.91 6.78
N VAL A 14 -4.39 11.09 6.64
CA VAL A 14 -5.38 10.97 7.75
C VAL A 14 -5.78 9.50 7.94
N LEU A 15 -4.82 8.67 8.38
CA LEU A 15 -4.99 7.21 8.46
C LEU A 15 -5.88 6.76 9.63
N HIS A 16 -5.97 7.57 10.66
CA HIS A 16 -6.74 7.28 11.87
C HIS A 16 -8.25 7.36 11.65
N ASP A 17 -8.70 8.17 10.67
CA ASP A 17 -10.12 8.32 10.31
C ASP A 17 -10.33 8.56 8.81
N ILE A 18 -10.18 7.50 8.03
CA ILE A 18 -10.42 7.55 6.57
C ILE A 18 -11.89 7.89 6.24
N PRO A 19 -12.92 7.39 6.94
CA PRO A 19 -14.30 7.80 6.70
C PRO A 19 -14.52 9.30 6.82
N ASP A 20 -13.98 9.94 7.84
CA ASP A 20 -14.08 11.40 8.02
C ASP A 20 -13.31 12.17 6.93
N LEU A 21 -12.12 11.70 6.55
CA LEU A 21 -11.39 12.26 5.42
C LEU A 21 -12.24 12.24 4.14
N ILE A 22 -12.91 11.12 3.86
CA ILE A 22 -13.80 10.99 2.69
C ILE A 22 -14.93 12.02 2.75
N GLN A 23 -15.55 12.21 3.91
CA GLN A 23 -16.59 13.20 4.12
C GLN A 23 -16.10 14.63 3.88
N LEU A 24 -14.96 14.97 4.48
CA LEU A 24 -14.33 16.31 4.33
C LEU A 24 -13.93 16.61 2.89
N MET A 25 -13.57 15.61 2.10
CA MET A 25 -13.25 15.75 0.68
C MET A 25 -14.48 15.87 -0.22
N GLY A 26 -15.71 15.81 0.32
CA GLY A 26 -16.95 15.91 -0.45
C GLY A 26 -17.55 14.56 -0.84
N GLY A 27 -17.17 13.49 -0.16
CA GLY A 27 -17.74 12.15 -0.33
C GLY A 27 -16.87 11.20 -1.17
N LYS A 28 -17.36 9.98 -1.30
CA LYS A 28 -16.60 8.86 -1.87
C LYS A 28 -16.17 9.09 -3.32
N GLU A 29 -16.98 9.79 -4.12
CA GLU A 29 -16.65 10.10 -5.51
C GLU A 29 -15.49 11.10 -5.60
N ALA A 30 -15.55 12.20 -4.84
CA ALA A 30 -14.49 13.19 -4.80
C ALA A 30 -13.17 12.57 -4.30
N PHE A 31 -13.23 11.77 -3.24
CA PHE A 31 -12.09 11.00 -2.74
C PHE A 31 -11.50 10.07 -3.80
N SER A 32 -12.35 9.33 -4.53
CA SER A 32 -11.93 8.43 -5.60
C SER A 32 -11.22 9.17 -6.74
N ASN A 33 -11.76 10.31 -7.15
CA ASN A 33 -11.16 11.16 -8.17
C ASN A 33 -9.83 11.75 -7.71
N TYR A 34 -9.71 12.09 -6.43
CA TYR A 34 -8.45 12.56 -5.85
C TYR A 34 -7.36 11.49 -5.88
N LEU A 35 -7.70 10.24 -5.53
CA LEU A 35 -6.77 9.11 -5.62
C LEU A 35 -6.33 8.84 -7.07
N LEU A 36 -7.27 8.87 -8.01
CA LEU A 36 -6.95 8.70 -9.43
C LEU A 36 -6.02 9.80 -9.91
N LYS A 37 -6.31 11.05 -9.53
CA LYS A 37 -5.47 12.20 -9.85
C LYS A 37 -4.06 12.03 -9.25
N ALA A 38 -3.95 11.62 -8.00
CA ALA A 38 -2.66 11.34 -7.37
C ALA A 38 -1.82 10.30 -8.14
N CYS A 39 -2.47 9.30 -8.77
CA CYS A 39 -1.79 8.31 -9.60
C CYS A 39 -1.42 8.81 -11.01
N GLN A 40 -2.07 9.84 -11.51
CA GLN A 40 -1.92 10.32 -12.89
C GLN A 40 -1.06 11.58 -13.00
N ASP A 41 -1.11 12.44 -11.99
CA ASP A 41 -0.36 13.69 -11.99
C ASP A 41 1.14 13.40 -11.99
N ALA A 42 1.85 14.01 -12.90
CA ALA A 42 3.30 13.90 -12.95
C ALA A 42 3.95 14.35 -11.63
N PRO A 43 5.05 13.75 -11.21
CA PRO A 43 5.84 14.25 -10.10
C PRO A 43 6.18 15.73 -10.34
N PHE A 44 5.98 16.55 -9.33
CA PHE A 44 6.25 17.97 -9.38
C PHE A 44 7.45 18.31 -8.50
N PHE A 45 8.51 18.80 -9.12
CA PHE A 45 9.76 19.14 -8.45
C PHE A 45 9.73 20.61 -8.02
N GLU A 46 9.12 20.91 -6.89
CA GLU A 46 9.11 22.25 -6.29
C GLU A 46 10.23 22.38 -5.27
N THR A 47 11.25 23.14 -5.62
CA THR A 47 12.47 23.31 -4.81
C THR A 47 12.46 24.56 -3.94
N THR A 48 11.43 25.42 -4.01
CA THR A 48 11.41 26.73 -3.35
C THR A 48 11.61 26.60 -1.83
N GLY A 49 11.02 25.58 -1.19
CA GLY A 49 11.13 25.38 0.24
C GLY A 49 12.50 24.91 0.72
N TYR A 50 13.20 24.14 -0.09
CA TYR A 50 14.55 23.61 0.21
C TYR A 50 15.68 24.42 -0.41
N GLY A 51 15.39 25.18 -1.49
CA GLY A 51 16.39 25.88 -2.26
C GLY A 51 17.22 24.99 -3.20
N TYR A 52 16.98 23.67 -3.19
CA TYR A 52 17.60 22.66 -4.06
C TYR A 52 16.70 21.44 -4.16
N GLU A 53 16.94 20.58 -5.16
CA GLU A 53 16.24 19.29 -5.30
C GLU A 53 16.76 18.31 -4.26
N ILE A 54 15.86 17.77 -3.44
CA ILE A 54 16.17 16.67 -2.52
C ILE A 54 15.94 15.32 -3.21
N HIS A 55 16.60 14.27 -2.75
CA HIS A 55 16.57 12.96 -3.43
C HIS A 55 15.16 12.34 -3.47
N GLU A 56 14.31 12.60 -2.50
CA GLU A 56 12.92 12.13 -2.48
C GLU A 56 12.10 12.67 -3.65
N MET A 57 12.44 13.85 -4.17
CA MET A 57 11.81 14.41 -5.39
C MET A 57 12.15 13.59 -6.62
N SER A 58 13.44 13.27 -6.79
CA SER A 58 13.91 12.45 -7.93
C SER A 58 13.37 11.02 -7.83
N GLU A 59 13.38 10.45 -6.65
CA GLU A 59 12.90 9.10 -6.37
C GLU A 59 11.39 8.95 -6.62
N MET A 60 10.61 10.02 -6.45
CA MET A 60 9.18 10.04 -6.76
C MET A 60 8.89 9.62 -8.21
N ALA A 61 9.81 9.86 -9.12
CA ALA A 61 9.69 9.50 -10.52
C ALA A 61 10.06 8.03 -10.83
N THR A 62 10.54 7.27 -9.85
CA THR A 62 11.04 5.89 -10.05
C THR A 62 9.93 4.93 -10.48
N ALA A 63 8.71 5.11 -9.99
CA ALA A 63 7.56 4.32 -10.38
C ALA A 63 6.55 5.16 -11.19
N PRO A 64 5.92 4.61 -12.23
CA PRO A 64 5.06 5.36 -13.15
C PRO A 64 3.64 5.58 -12.60
N PHE A 65 3.51 5.99 -11.34
CA PHE A 65 2.22 6.23 -10.67
C PHE A 65 2.11 7.63 -10.08
N GLY A 66 2.55 8.62 -10.83
CA GLY A 66 2.33 10.01 -10.48
C GLY A 66 2.91 10.37 -9.11
N GLN A 67 2.04 10.81 -8.22
CA GLN A 67 2.38 11.21 -6.85
C GLN A 67 2.37 10.05 -5.85
N VAL A 68 2.10 8.81 -6.27
CA VAL A 68 2.19 7.61 -5.41
C VAL A 68 3.64 7.15 -5.37
N ALA A 69 4.45 7.88 -4.65
CA ALA A 69 5.88 7.65 -4.52
C ALA A 69 6.16 6.62 -3.43
N ILE A 70 6.23 5.35 -3.82
CA ILE A 70 6.56 4.26 -2.89
C ILE A 70 8.02 4.29 -2.42
N SER A 71 8.79 5.22 -2.89
CA SER A 71 10.17 5.48 -2.45
C SER A 71 10.26 6.02 -1.03
N ASN A 72 9.19 6.61 -0.49
CA ASN A 72 9.19 7.21 0.84
C ASN A 72 7.91 6.92 1.63
N GLN A 73 8.00 6.89 2.96
CA GLN A 73 6.96 6.49 3.90
C GLN A 73 5.63 7.27 3.77
N PRO A 74 5.60 8.58 3.44
CA PRO A 74 4.35 9.31 3.26
C PRO A 74 3.39 8.70 2.23
N SER A 75 3.88 7.80 1.36
CA SER A 75 3.08 7.17 0.31
C SER A 75 2.73 5.70 0.56
N PHE A 76 3.25 5.06 1.58
CA PHE A 76 3.12 3.61 1.80
C PHE A 76 1.68 3.12 1.91
N HIS A 77 0.80 3.93 2.46
CA HIS A 77 -0.61 3.61 2.65
C HIS A 77 -1.47 3.91 1.43
N ILE A 78 -1.03 4.79 0.51
CA ILE A 78 -1.87 5.31 -0.57
C ILE A 78 -2.44 4.20 -1.47
N PRO A 79 -1.71 3.15 -1.86
CA PRO A 79 -2.27 2.05 -2.63
C PRO A 79 -3.44 1.34 -1.95
N TYR A 80 -3.45 1.30 -0.63
CA TYR A 80 -4.49 0.65 0.17
C TYR A 80 -5.74 1.53 0.36
N LEU A 81 -5.62 2.85 0.20
CA LEU A 81 -6.76 3.77 0.28
C LEU A 81 -7.81 3.53 -0.81
N PHE A 82 -7.42 2.94 -1.94
CA PHE A 82 -8.37 2.55 -2.98
C PHE A 82 -9.46 1.60 -2.49
N ARG A 83 -9.22 0.82 -1.44
CA ARG A 83 -10.22 -0.05 -0.83
C ARG A 83 -11.44 0.72 -0.30
N TYR A 84 -11.25 1.97 0.07
CA TYR A 84 -12.29 2.87 0.57
C TYR A 84 -12.96 3.69 -0.55
N SER A 85 -12.43 3.61 -1.77
CA SER A 85 -12.88 4.33 -2.95
C SER A 85 -13.97 3.58 -3.74
N ASN A 86 -14.41 4.17 -4.86
CA ASN A 86 -15.26 3.49 -5.85
C ASN A 86 -14.51 2.43 -6.67
N TYR A 87 -13.18 2.33 -6.53
CA TYR A 87 -12.30 1.44 -7.29
C TYR A 87 -11.47 0.53 -6.40
N PRO A 88 -12.08 -0.30 -5.50
CA PRO A 88 -11.34 -1.08 -4.51
C PRO A 88 -10.33 -2.05 -5.11
N ASN A 89 -10.57 -2.51 -6.33
CA ASN A 89 -9.69 -3.44 -7.04
C ASN A 89 -8.38 -2.78 -7.51
N TYR A 90 -8.30 -1.45 -7.55
CA TYR A 90 -7.06 -0.76 -7.92
C TYR A 90 -5.97 -0.92 -6.87
N THR A 91 -6.32 -1.24 -5.62
CA THR A 91 -5.34 -1.66 -4.61
C THR A 91 -4.47 -2.82 -5.11
N ALA A 92 -5.08 -3.89 -5.60
CA ALA A 92 -4.34 -5.06 -6.10
C ALA A 92 -3.49 -4.72 -7.33
N LEU A 93 -4.04 -3.95 -8.27
CA LEU A 93 -3.33 -3.50 -9.47
C LEU A 93 -2.09 -2.67 -9.11
N LEU A 94 -2.24 -1.67 -8.25
CA LEU A 94 -1.15 -0.80 -7.82
C LEU A 94 -0.07 -1.58 -7.08
N ILE A 95 -0.44 -2.41 -6.11
CA ILE A 95 0.52 -3.21 -5.33
C ILE A 95 1.32 -4.14 -6.24
N LYS A 96 0.67 -4.86 -7.16
CA LYS A 96 1.37 -5.71 -8.13
C LYS A 96 2.36 -4.91 -8.97
N THR A 97 1.92 -3.79 -9.51
CA THR A 97 2.75 -3.00 -10.41
C THR A 97 3.88 -2.30 -9.65
N LEU A 98 3.64 -1.78 -8.46
CA LEU A 98 4.69 -1.18 -7.62
C LEU A 98 5.76 -2.21 -7.25
N ARG A 99 5.38 -3.42 -6.81
CA ARG A 99 6.35 -4.49 -6.54
C ARG A 99 7.20 -4.84 -7.76
N GLN A 100 6.59 -4.86 -8.94
CA GLN A 100 7.28 -5.24 -10.18
C GLN A 100 8.16 -4.12 -10.76
N LYS A 101 7.78 -2.86 -10.57
CA LYS A 101 8.43 -1.72 -11.23
C LYS A 101 9.38 -0.96 -10.32
N ALA A 102 9.12 -0.95 -9.01
CA ALA A 102 9.91 -0.18 -8.06
C ALA A 102 10.94 -1.02 -7.29
N PHE A 103 10.78 -2.34 -7.24
CA PHE A 103 11.72 -3.22 -6.54
C PHE A 103 12.40 -4.16 -7.51
N HIS A 104 13.72 -4.36 -7.34
CA HIS A 104 14.53 -5.15 -8.26
C HIS A 104 15.45 -6.13 -7.51
N PRO A 105 15.69 -7.34 -8.04
CA PRO A 105 16.62 -8.30 -7.46
C PRO A 105 18.09 -7.93 -7.84
N SER A 106 18.53 -6.74 -7.44
CA SER A 106 19.85 -6.20 -7.72
C SER A 106 20.36 -5.43 -6.50
N TRP A 107 21.58 -4.90 -6.57
CA TRP A 107 22.10 -4.02 -5.52
C TRP A 107 21.30 -2.69 -5.39
N GLN A 108 20.61 -2.27 -6.45
CA GLN A 108 19.63 -1.17 -6.43
C GLN A 108 18.22 -1.73 -6.17
N ALA A 109 18.05 -2.45 -5.07
CA ALA A 109 16.85 -3.22 -4.78
C ALA A 109 15.60 -2.38 -4.53
N TYR A 110 15.77 -1.16 -4.05
CA TYR A 110 14.70 -0.28 -3.57
C TYR A 110 14.53 0.97 -4.43
N PRO A 111 13.33 1.55 -4.48
CA PRO A 111 13.06 2.78 -5.24
C PRO A 111 13.61 4.06 -4.60
N GLY A 112 14.04 3.99 -3.35
CA GLY A 112 14.62 5.07 -2.56
C GLY A 112 15.41 4.49 -1.40
N ASP A 113 15.65 5.28 -0.38
CA ASP A 113 16.34 4.83 0.83
C ASP A 113 15.53 3.76 1.56
N GLU A 114 16.18 2.68 1.97
CA GLU A 114 15.51 1.53 2.62
C GLU A 114 14.96 1.88 4.01
N ASP A 115 15.58 2.84 4.69
CA ASP A 115 15.15 3.44 5.96
C ASP A 115 14.94 2.44 7.11
N ASN A 116 16.01 1.73 7.44
CA ASN A 116 16.06 0.84 8.60
C ASN A 116 14.95 -0.21 8.66
N GLY A 117 14.58 -0.77 7.53
CA GLY A 117 13.56 -1.80 7.42
C GLY A 117 12.20 -1.32 6.91
N SER A 118 12.01 -0.02 6.66
CA SER A 118 10.73 0.52 6.22
C SER A 118 10.26 -0.02 4.87
N LEU A 119 11.10 0.10 3.84
CA LEU A 119 10.78 -0.39 2.49
C LEU A 119 10.76 -1.91 2.42
N SER A 120 11.66 -2.59 3.13
CA SER A 120 11.63 -4.04 3.28
C SER A 120 10.33 -4.52 3.92
N ALA A 121 9.89 -3.87 5.00
CA ALA A 121 8.64 -4.19 5.67
C ALA A 121 7.44 -3.96 4.75
N TRP A 122 7.40 -2.85 4.01
CA TRP A 122 6.34 -2.60 3.04
C TRP A 122 6.27 -3.70 1.98
N TYR A 123 7.42 -4.09 1.43
CA TYR A 123 7.50 -5.16 0.43
C TYR A 123 6.99 -6.49 0.99
N ILE A 124 7.45 -6.88 2.18
CA ILE A 124 7.03 -8.14 2.84
C ILE A 124 5.53 -8.12 3.11
N TRP A 125 5.00 -7.08 3.77
CA TRP A 125 3.56 -6.96 4.03
C TRP A 125 2.73 -7.02 2.75
N SER A 126 3.15 -6.30 1.71
CA SER A 126 2.48 -6.32 0.43
C SER A 126 2.53 -7.71 -0.23
N ALA A 127 3.65 -8.45 -0.06
CA ALA A 127 3.81 -9.81 -0.58
C ALA A 127 2.95 -10.83 0.17
N LEU A 128 2.68 -10.61 1.46
CA LEU A 128 1.73 -11.41 2.26
C LEU A 128 0.28 -11.20 1.83
N GLY A 129 -0.04 -10.06 1.21
CA GLY A 129 -1.36 -9.73 0.70
C GLY A 129 -2.25 -8.95 1.67
N PHE A 130 -1.69 -8.36 2.73
CA PHE A 130 -2.39 -7.47 3.64
C PHE A 130 -1.41 -6.47 4.26
N TYR A 131 -1.92 -5.34 4.78
CA TYR A 131 -1.09 -4.24 5.24
C TYR A 131 -1.71 -3.51 6.44
N PRO A 132 -0.93 -3.13 7.47
CA PRO A 132 -1.38 -2.32 8.59
C PRO A 132 -1.47 -0.84 8.19
N THR A 133 -2.48 -0.45 7.43
CA THR A 133 -2.63 0.89 6.85
C THR A 133 -2.68 1.98 7.92
N CYS A 134 -3.29 1.70 9.07
CA CYS A 134 -3.36 2.64 10.18
C CYS A 134 -2.54 2.12 11.37
N PRO A 135 -1.36 2.69 11.66
CA PRO A 135 -0.61 2.37 12.86
C PRO A 135 -1.45 2.54 14.12
N GLY A 136 -1.38 1.54 15.02
CA GLY A 136 -2.16 1.53 16.27
C GLY A 136 -3.55 0.89 16.17
N LYS A 137 -4.09 0.66 14.97
CA LYS A 137 -5.26 -0.22 14.79
C LYS A 137 -4.83 -1.68 14.73
N THR A 138 -5.71 -2.56 15.18
CA THR A 138 -5.49 -4.03 15.20
C THR A 138 -6.01 -4.71 13.94
N SER A 139 -6.19 -3.97 12.86
CA SER A 139 -6.74 -4.48 11.60
C SER A 139 -5.77 -4.26 10.45
N TYR A 140 -5.88 -5.13 9.46
CA TYR A 140 -5.12 -5.08 8.21
C TYR A 140 -6.07 -4.88 7.03
N ASP A 141 -5.68 -3.99 6.12
CA ASP A 141 -6.33 -3.86 4.82
C ASP A 141 -5.80 -4.93 3.86
N LEU A 142 -6.71 -5.47 3.04
CA LEU A 142 -6.37 -6.52 2.08
C LEU A 142 -5.71 -5.93 0.84
N GLY A 143 -4.64 -6.58 0.42
CA GLY A 143 -3.96 -6.37 -0.85
C GLY A 143 -4.08 -7.60 -1.75
N VAL A 144 -2.97 -8.00 -2.35
CA VAL A 144 -2.85 -9.20 -3.18
C VAL A 144 -1.53 -9.90 -2.85
N PRO A 145 -1.55 -11.21 -2.50
CA PRO A 145 -0.33 -11.96 -2.24
C PRO A 145 0.60 -11.99 -3.45
N LEU A 146 1.89 -12.15 -3.22
CA LEU A 146 2.88 -12.31 -4.28
C LEU A 146 2.92 -13.74 -4.81
N PHE A 147 2.76 -14.72 -3.93
CA PHE A 147 2.88 -16.14 -4.21
C PHE A 147 1.53 -16.83 -4.15
N ASP A 148 1.39 -17.96 -4.84
CA ASP A 148 0.17 -18.80 -4.79
C ASP A 148 -0.03 -19.42 -3.40
N HIS A 149 1.07 -19.70 -2.70
CA HIS A 149 1.06 -20.24 -1.35
C HIS A 149 2.21 -19.65 -0.53
N LEU A 150 1.88 -19.20 0.67
CA LEU A 150 2.81 -18.70 1.68
C LEU A 150 2.52 -19.34 3.03
N ARG A 151 3.55 -19.55 3.83
CA ARG A 151 3.41 -20.02 5.21
C ARG A 151 4.21 -19.14 6.17
N ILE A 152 3.59 -18.77 7.28
CA ILE A 152 4.23 -17.99 8.35
C ILE A 152 4.12 -18.79 9.63
N TYR A 153 5.25 -19.04 10.27
CA TYR A 153 5.24 -19.65 11.60
C TYR A 153 4.98 -18.61 12.69
N LEU A 154 3.85 -18.73 13.35
CA LEU A 154 3.45 -17.89 14.48
C LEU A 154 4.04 -18.51 15.76
N ALA A 155 5.20 -18.03 16.16
CA ALA A 155 5.99 -18.67 17.22
C ALA A 155 5.28 -18.68 18.58
N LYS A 156 4.56 -17.64 18.93
CA LYS A 156 3.81 -17.55 20.21
C LYS A 156 2.63 -18.51 20.26
N GLU A 157 1.96 -18.69 19.15
CA GLU A 157 0.80 -19.58 18.96
C GLU A 157 1.22 -21.02 18.66
N ASN A 158 2.52 -21.24 18.39
CA ASN A 158 3.11 -22.53 18.00
C ASN A 158 2.38 -23.17 16.82
N LYS A 159 2.05 -22.40 15.78
CA LYS A 159 1.33 -22.88 14.60
C LYS A 159 1.78 -22.16 13.33
N TRP A 160 1.35 -22.73 12.19
CA TRP A 160 1.53 -22.11 10.88
C TRP A 160 0.26 -21.38 10.46
N LEU A 161 0.43 -20.19 9.92
CA LEU A 161 -0.58 -19.48 9.14
C LEU A 161 -0.32 -19.79 7.68
N ASP A 162 -1.29 -20.36 6.99
CA ASP A 162 -1.25 -20.65 5.56
C ASP A 162 -2.02 -19.59 4.78
N ILE A 163 -1.41 -19.01 3.74
CA ILE A 163 -2.03 -18.04 2.85
C ILE A 163 -2.04 -18.64 1.46
N HIS A 164 -3.24 -18.84 0.91
CA HIS A 164 -3.45 -19.38 -0.42
C HIS A 164 -4.06 -18.31 -1.34
N ALA A 165 -3.49 -18.12 -2.52
CA ALA A 165 -3.98 -17.23 -3.55
C ALA A 165 -4.27 -18.01 -4.83
N GLU A 166 -5.50 -18.50 -4.95
CA GLU A 166 -5.94 -19.25 -6.13
C GLU A 166 -5.88 -18.36 -7.39
N GLN A 167 -5.41 -18.92 -8.49
CA GLN A 167 -5.32 -18.24 -9.79
C GLN A 167 -4.50 -16.94 -9.75
N ASN A 168 -3.47 -16.88 -8.92
CA ASN A 168 -2.62 -15.69 -8.76
C ASN A 168 -1.63 -15.52 -9.94
N HIS A 169 -2.15 -15.41 -11.15
CA HIS A 169 -1.34 -15.24 -12.36
C HIS A 169 -1.00 -13.76 -12.59
N SER A 170 0.08 -13.50 -13.33
CA SER A 170 0.53 -12.16 -13.67
C SER A 170 -0.53 -11.32 -14.42
N HIS A 171 -1.43 -11.97 -15.12
CA HIS A 171 -2.51 -11.33 -15.89
C HIS A 171 -3.76 -10.98 -15.06
N PHE A 172 -3.93 -11.55 -13.87
CA PHE A 172 -5.05 -11.24 -12.99
C PHE A 172 -4.66 -10.13 -11.99
N ASN A 173 -5.21 -8.94 -12.22
CA ASN A 173 -4.87 -7.75 -11.44
C ASN A 173 -5.88 -7.45 -10.32
N PHE A 174 -6.92 -8.27 -10.17
CA PHE A 174 -8.00 -8.01 -9.22
C PHE A 174 -8.22 -9.21 -8.31
N VAL A 175 -8.51 -8.93 -7.04
CA VAL A 175 -8.94 -9.94 -6.07
C VAL A 175 -10.45 -9.97 -6.05
N LYS A 176 -11.03 -11.13 -6.35
CA LYS A 176 -12.48 -11.32 -6.34
C LYS A 176 -13.03 -11.43 -4.93
N GLU A 177 -12.39 -12.19 -4.10
CA GLU A 177 -12.79 -12.47 -2.72
C GLU A 177 -11.58 -12.82 -1.87
N CYS A 178 -11.63 -12.47 -0.59
CA CYS A 178 -10.71 -12.97 0.42
C CYS A 178 -11.51 -13.68 1.50
N ARG A 179 -10.98 -14.77 2.02
CA ARG A 179 -11.58 -15.53 3.12
C ARG A 179 -10.54 -15.73 4.21
N LEU A 180 -10.97 -15.59 5.45
CA LEU A 180 -10.25 -16.10 6.61
C LEU A 180 -10.91 -17.42 6.99
N ASP A 181 -10.18 -18.53 6.91
CA ASP A 181 -10.73 -19.88 6.90
C ASP A 181 -11.82 -20.03 5.82
N LYS A 182 -13.07 -20.16 6.20
CA LYS A 182 -14.23 -20.28 5.29
C LYS A 182 -15.09 -19.02 5.19
N THR A 183 -14.76 -17.99 5.98
CA THR A 183 -15.58 -16.78 6.11
C THR A 183 -15.07 -15.67 5.20
N PRO A 184 -15.88 -15.10 4.29
CA PRO A 184 -15.50 -13.93 3.51
C PRO A 184 -15.21 -12.74 4.40
N VAL A 185 -14.10 -12.03 4.11
CA VAL A 185 -13.66 -10.87 4.88
C VAL A 185 -13.29 -9.71 3.95
N SER A 186 -13.53 -8.48 4.41
CA SER A 186 -13.08 -7.26 3.73
C SER A 186 -11.83 -6.64 4.37
N SER A 187 -11.52 -7.03 5.60
CA SER A 187 -10.30 -6.70 6.34
C SER A 187 -10.00 -7.84 7.32
N ILE A 188 -8.80 -7.92 7.86
CA ILE A 188 -8.41 -8.96 8.80
C ILE A 188 -8.13 -8.31 10.14
N GLN A 189 -8.76 -8.79 11.21
CA GLN A 189 -8.38 -8.41 12.57
C GLN A 189 -7.17 -9.24 13.01
N HIS A 190 -6.22 -8.63 13.70
CA HIS A 190 -5.02 -9.31 14.15
C HIS A 190 -5.32 -10.56 15.00
N GLN A 191 -6.28 -10.43 15.92
CA GLN A 191 -6.69 -11.55 16.77
C GLN A 191 -7.33 -12.71 16.01
N ASP A 192 -8.04 -12.41 14.91
CA ASP A 192 -8.68 -13.45 14.10
C ASP A 192 -7.62 -14.17 13.24
N LEU A 193 -6.64 -13.41 12.73
CA LEU A 193 -5.49 -13.98 12.03
C LEU A 193 -4.68 -14.93 12.93
N LEU A 194 -4.49 -14.56 14.20
CA LEU A 194 -3.81 -15.42 15.16
C LEU A 194 -4.60 -16.70 15.50
N LYS A 195 -5.91 -16.75 15.27
CA LYS A 195 -6.77 -17.91 15.54
C LYS A 195 -7.01 -18.77 14.30
N ALA A 196 -6.84 -18.23 13.10
CA ALA A 196 -7.08 -18.91 11.83
C ALA A 196 -6.34 -20.26 11.74
N GLU A 197 -6.96 -21.27 11.10
CA GLU A 197 -6.46 -22.65 10.95
C GLU A 197 -5.86 -22.89 9.56
#